data_9dc218b4f9909cd449ed935f7a2cd10a
#
_entry.id   9dc218b4f9909cd449ed935f7a2cd10a
#
_cell.length_a   1.000
_cell.length_b   1.000
_cell.length_c   1.000
_cell.angle_alpha   90.00
_cell.angle_beta   90.00
_cell.angle_gamma   90.00
#
_symmetry.space_group_name_H-M   'P 1'
#
loop_
_entity.id
_entity.type
_entity.pdbx_description
1 polymer ?
#
loop_
_entity_poly.entity_id
_entity_poly.type
_entity_poly.pdbx_seq_one_letter_code
_entity_poly.pdbx_strand_id
1 'polypeptide(L)'
;LPNVYVENGGGWDDENVYVRGFDDRYTSYLINGVPMNDMENGNLFFSNWSVLADVASVVQVQRGAGSVNLATPSLGGVVNFMSAPASTEPGVVLKQEAGEHQYSKTVVTVNTGLLMDGKLAMMASASRRTADKLFAVGTYSDAWSYYFNASYSVNNDNRLEFIALGSPQFHGQNFWNNRISNYSHELAREMGVAEEDLRDEYGLDYNPRADYLETPYTGKRAVASWVPFDGWNYKVRDQRSTTMINERNNYFHKPIVQLNWYSNLDESTTMATSFYYSGGEGGGSGSAGSILWGSNGTRDYDATIARNMSDAQWKDGYGYESRGVLRGSRNNQYTYGIMSRMEKEMTDTVSMTVGLDVRTAKVEH
;
A
#
# COMPACT_ATOMS: atom_id res chain seq x y z
N LEU A 1 -5.98 0.47 -19.67
CA LEU A 1 -7.11 1.38 -19.85
C LEU A 1 -6.67 2.60 -20.67
N PRO A 2 -7.45 3.10 -21.64
CA PRO A 2 -7.10 4.31 -22.38
C PRO A 2 -6.91 5.49 -21.43
N ASN A 3 -5.82 6.26 -21.65
CA ASN A 3 -5.45 7.43 -20.85
C ASN A 3 -5.12 7.13 -19.36
N VAL A 4 -4.81 5.89 -19.02
CA VAL A 4 -4.22 5.52 -17.73
C VAL A 4 -2.80 5.05 -18.00
N TYR A 5 -1.83 5.68 -17.38
CA TYR A 5 -0.42 5.35 -17.42
C TYR A 5 0.03 4.93 -16.04
N VAL A 6 0.84 3.89 -15.96
CA VAL A 6 1.39 3.38 -14.70
C VAL A 6 2.92 3.42 -14.79
N GLU A 7 3.55 4.05 -13.82
CA GLU A 7 4.99 4.10 -13.66
C GLU A 7 5.39 3.27 -12.44
N ASN A 8 6.43 2.44 -12.59
CA ASN A 8 6.97 1.69 -11.46
C ASN A 8 7.76 2.64 -10.55
N GLY A 9 7.39 2.69 -9.28
CA GLY A 9 8.00 3.56 -8.26
C GLY A 9 9.25 2.97 -7.58
N GLY A 10 9.77 1.84 -8.07
CA GLY A 10 11.04 1.27 -7.59
C GLY A 10 10.91 0.23 -6.48
N GLY A 11 9.72 -0.20 -6.13
CA GLY A 11 9.44 -1.27 -5.17
C GLY A 11 8.21 -2.07 -5.54
N TRP A 12 7.90 -3.11 -4.79
CA TRP A 12 6.68 -3.87 -4.94
C TRP A 12 5.46 -3.03 -4.57
N ASP A 13 4.50 -2.92 -5.51
CA ASP A 13 3.27 -2.13 -5.39
C ASP A 13 3.50 -0.61 -5.15
N ASP A 14 4.69 -0.10 -5.48
CA ASP A 14 5.03 1.33 -5.40
C ASP A 14 4.77 2.05 -6.73
N GLU A 15 3.72 1.66 -7.44
CA GLU A 15 3.35 2.26 -8.71
C GLU A 15 2.74 3.66 -8.50
N ASN A 16 3.09 4.57 -9.43
CA ASN A 16 2.40 5.83 -9.61
C ASN A 16 1.41 5.69 -10.78
N VAL A 17 0.16 6.03 -10.55
CA VAL A 17 -0.89 5.92 -11.56
C VAL A 17 -1.32 7.31 -12.02
N TYR A 18 -1.24 7.54 -13.33
CA TYR A 18 -1.64 8.80 -13.94
C TYR A 18 -2.92 8.58 -14.75
N VAL A 19 -3.94 9.35 -14.47
CA VAL A 19 -5.19 9.35 -15.22
C VAL A 19 -5.26 10.63 -16.03
N ARG A 20 -5.22 10.54 -17.37
CA ARG A 20 -5.16 11.70 -18.29
C ARG A 20 -3.97 12.63 -18.03
N GLY A 21 -2.86 12.10 -17.52
CA GLY A 21 -1.67 12.85 -17.15
C GLY A 21 -1.72 13.53 -15.76
N PHE A 22 -2.83 13.40 -15.05
CA PHE A 22 -2.94 13.84 -13.65
C PHE A 22 -2.43 12.75 -12.71
N ASP A 23 -1.64 13.13 -11.73
CA ASP A 23 -1.17 12.23 -10.68
C ASP A 23 -2.30 11.87 -9.69
N ASP A 24 -1.98 11.02 -8.74
CA ASP A 24 -2.91 10.48 -7.76
C ASP A 24 -3.56 11.57 -6.87
N ARG A 25 -2.90 12.70 -6.61
CA ARG A 25 -3.46 13.83 -5.85
C ARG A 25 -4.63 14.52 -6.54
N TYR A 26 -4.69 14.40 -7.86
CA TYR A 26 -5.76 14.97 -8.70
C TYR A 26 -6.73 13.92 -9.20
N THR A 27 -6.57 12.67 -8.78
CA THR A 27 -7.44 11.53 -9.11
C THR A 27 -8.06 10.99 -7.82
N SER A 28 -9.38 10.84 -7.79
CA SER A 28 -10.05 10.24 -6.64
C SER A 28 -10.05 8.73 -6.77
N TYR A 29 -9.50 8.06 -5.77
CA TYR A 29 -9.49 6.60 -5.67
C TYR A 29 -10.46 6.14 -4.60
N LEU A 30 -11.31 5.18 -4.93
CA LEU A 30 -12.33 4.66 -4.05
C LEU A 30 -12.19 3.14 -3.91
N ILE A 31 -12.54 2.61 -2.76
CA ILE A 31 -12.81 1.19 -2.54
C ILE A 31 -14.25 1.03 -2.08
N ASN A 32 -15.08 0.36 -2.90
CA ASN A 32 -16.51 0.23 -2.67
C ASN A 32 -17.18 1.60 -2.40
N GLY A 33 -16.77 2.63 -3.14
CA GLY A 33 -17.28 3.98 -2.99
C GLY A 33 -16.64 4.82 -1.88
N VAL A 34 -15.83 4.24 -0.99
CA VAL A 34 -15.15 4.97 0.09
C VAL A 34 -13.84 5.58 -0.41
N PRO A 35 -13.61 6.90 -0.22
CA PRO A 35 -12.38 7.56 -0.63
C PRO A 35 -11.14 7.06 0.11
N MET A 36 -10.06 6.80 -0.65
CA MET A 36 -8.83 6.19 -0.17
C MET A 36 -7.61 7.08 -0.21
N ASN A 37 -7.68 8.19 -0.95
CA ASN A 37 -6.60 9.15 -0.98
C ASN A 37 -6.24 9.60 0.45
N ASP A 38 -4.96 9.73 0.68
CA ASP A 38 -4.41 10.18 1.95
C ASP A 38 -4.97 11.57 2.33
N MET A 39 -5.45 11.70 3.57
CA MET A 39 -6.09 12.92 4.05
C MET A 39 -5.10 14.08 4.29
N GLU A 40 -3.80 13.79 4.36
CA GLU A 40 -2.77 14.77 4.57
C GLU A 40 -2.25 15.36 3.26
N ASN A 41 -1.91 14.49 2.29
CA ASN A 41 -1.20 14.89 1.08
C ASN A 41 -1.94 14.57 -0.23
N GLY A 42 -3.07 13.87 -0.15
CA GLY A 42 -3.89 13.49 -1.31
C GLY A 42 -3.37 12.30 -2.12
N ASN A 43 -2.22 11.76 -1.80
CA ASN A 43 -1.62 10.65 -2.53
C ASN A 43 -2.35 9.31 -2.27
N LEU A 44 -2.15 8.37 -3.17
CA LEU A 44 -2.51 6.97 -2.96
C LEU A 44 -1.24 6.11 -2.99
N PHE A 45 -1.08 5.26 -1.98
CA PHE A 45 0.02 4.29 -1.90
C PHE A 45 -0.55 2.90 -2.17
N PHE A 46 -0.38 2.39 -3.39
CA PHE A 46 -0.95 1.12 -3.82
C PHE A 46 -0.45 -0.08 -3.01
N SER A 47 0.77 -0.01 -2.46
CA SER A 47 1.32 -1.03 -1.57
C SER A 47 0.44 -1.31 -0.34
N ASN A 48 -0.38 -0.35 0.09
CA ASN A 48 -1.34 -0.54 1.18
C ASN A 48 -2.57 -1.36 0.77
N TRP A 49 -2.78 -1.57 -0.53
CA TRP A 49 -4.01 -2.11 -1.10
C TRP A 49 -3.78 -3.30 -2.04
N SER A 50 -2.66 -4.01 -1.89
CA SER A 50 -2.33 -5.16 -2.74
C SER A 50 -3.39 -6.28 -2.68
N VAL A 51 -4.22 -6.31 -1.64
CA VAL A 51 -5.40 -7.20 -1.56
C VAL A 51 -6.37 -7.01 -2.72
N LEU A 52 -6.46 -5.81 -3.30
CA LEU A 52 -7.37 -5.52 -4.41
C LEU A 52 -7.03 -6.34 -5.65
N ALA A 53 -5.77 -6.69 -5.87
CA ALA A 53 -5.37 -7.57 -6.97
C ALA A 53 -5.97 -8.99 -6.86
N ASP A 54 -6.34 -9.41 -5.64
CA ASP A 54 -6.91 -10.73 -5.39
C ASP A 54 -8.45 -10.72 -5.34
N VAL A 55 -9.05 -9.59 -4.91
CA VAL A 55 -10.47 -9.53 -4.58
C VAL A 55 -11.29 -8.49 -5.36
N ALA A 56 -10.66 -7.62 -6.18
CA ALA A 56 -11.42 -6.70 -7.00
C ALA A 56 -12.16 -7.45 -8.12
N SER A 57 -13.47 -7.29 -8.17
CA SER A 57 -14.34 -7.86 -9.23
C SER A 57 -14.51 -6.90 -10.40
N VAL A 58 -14.53 -5.59 -10.12
CA VAL A 58 -14.71 -4.52 -11.10
C VAL A 58 -13.82 -3.34 -10.75
N VAL A 59 -13.21 -2.75 -11.76
CA VAL A 59 -12.55 -1.44 -11.65
C VAL A 59 -13.30 -0.47 -12.56
N GLN A 60 -13.98 0.50 -11.96
CA GLN A 60 -14.71 1.54 -12.66
C GLN A 60 -13.81 2.76 -12.81
N VAL A 61 -13.66 3.27 -14.02
CA VAL A 61 -12.89 4.50 -14.29
C VAL A 61 -13.80 5.53 -14.93
N GLN A 62 -14.05 6.62 -14.22
CA GLN A 62 -14.72 7.79 -14.74
C GLN A 62 -13.68 8.86 -15.04
N ARG A 63 -13.59 9.28 -16.29
CA ARG A 63 -12.62 10.27 -16.77
C ARG A 63 -13.19 11.69 -16.69
N GLY A 64 -12.34 12.64 -16.32
CA GLY A 64 -12.70 14.06 -16.24
C GLY A 64 -13.24 14.46 -14.87
N ALA A 65 -13.55 15.74 -14.73
CA ALA A 65 -14.13 16.26 -13.49
C ALA A 65 -15.34 15.40 -13.13
N GLY A 66 -15.17 14.62 -12.07
CA GLY A 66 -16.15 13.64 -11.64
C GLY A 66 -17.49 14.31 -11.43
N SER A 67 -18.51 13.77 -12.09
CA SER A 67 -19.84 14.31 -11.90
C SER A 67 -20.25 14.14 -10.44
N VAL A 68 -20.87 15.13 -9.95
CA VAL A 68 -21.84 15.41 -8.90
C VAL A 68 -22.18 14.29 -7.87
N ASN A 69 -21.87 13.02 -8.13
CA ASN A 69 -22.30 11.92 -7.27
C ASN A 69 -21.23 11.46 -6.25
N LEU A 70 -20.03 12.07 -6.29
CA LEU A 70 -18.92 11.75 -5.39
C LEU A 70 -18.51 13.04 -4.67
N ALA A 71 -18.46 12.98 -3.37
CA ALA A 71 -18.10 14.09 -2.50
C ALA A 71 -16.67 14.60 -2.67
N THR A 72 -15.85 13.93 -3.45
CA THR A 72 -14.45 14.30 -3.70
C THR A 72 -14.28 14.71 -5.18
N PRO A 73 -14.24 16.02 -5.46
CA PRO A 73 -13.98 16.49 -6.81
C PRO A 73 -12.55 16.13 -7.24
N SER A 74 -12.40 15.62 -8.47
CA SER A 74 -11.10 15.30 -9.04
C SER A 74 -11.00 15.74 -10.48
N LEU A 75 -9.85 16.32 -10.87
CA LEU A 75 -9.59 16.79 -12.23
C LEU A 75 -9.23 15.64 -13.18
N GLY A 76 -8.46 14.67 -12.69
CA GLY A 76 -8.03 13.50 -13.45
C GLY A 76 -9.18 12.54 -13.74
N GLY A 77 -10.04 12.35 -12.75
CA GLY A 77 -11.14 11.42 -12.80
C GLY A 77 -11.30 10.64 -11.50
N VAL A 78 -12.12 9.62 -11.54
CA VAL A 78 -12.42 8.74 -10.42
C VAL A 78 -12.11 7.31 -10.80
N VAL A 79 -11.41 6.59 -9.92
CA VAL A 79 -11.14 5.16 -10.03
C VAL A 79 -11.76 4.47 -8.82
N ASN A 80 -12.76 3.61 -9.04
CA ASN A 80 -13.42 2.88 -7.97
C ASN A 80 -13.14 1.38 -8.11
N PHE A 81 -12.51 0.81 -7.11
CA PHE A 81 -12.28 -0.62 -6.98
C PHE A 81 -13.46 -1.24 -6.23
N MET A 82 -14.20 -2.10 -6.89
CA MET A 82 -15.29 -2.84 -6.28
C MET A 82 -14.82 -4.25 -5.93
N SER A 83 -14.83 -4.58 -4.65
CA SER A 83 -14.48 -5.93 -4.20
C SER A 83 -15.55 -6.96 -4.56
N ALA A 84 -15.15 -8.20 -4.69
CA ALA A 84 -16.08 -9.29 -4.98
C ALA A 84 -17.07 -9.46 -3.82
N PRO A 85 -18.38 -9.53 -4.10
CA PRO A 85 -19.38 -9.90 -3.10
C PRO A 85 -19.22 -11.36 -2.70
N ALA A 86 -19.77 -11.73 -1.55
CA ALA A 86 -19.87 -13.13 -1.15
C ALA A 86 -20.68 -13.93 -2.18
N SER A 87 -20.16 -15.07 -2.62
CA SER A 87 -20.82 -15.93 -3.58
C SER A 87 -22.06 -16.60 -2.98
N THR A 88 -23.10 -16.78 -3.79
CA THR A 88 -24.27 -17.58 -3.44
C THR A 88 -24.02 -19.09 -3.45
N GLU A 89 -22.90 -19.52 -4.07
CA GLU A 89 -22.48 -20.91 -4.12
C GLU A 89 -21.30 -21.14 -3.19
N PRO A 90 -21.29 -22.26 -2.43
CA PRO A 90 -20.15 -22.60 -1.60
C PRO A 90 -18.95 -23.02 -2.45
N GLY A 91 -17.75 -22.69 -2.00
CA GLY A 91 -16.56 -23.09 -2.72
C GLY A 91 -15.27 -22.66 -2.06
N VAL A 92 -14.18 -23.30 -2.46
CA VAL A 92 -12.82 -22.97 -2.07
C VAL A 92 -11.97 -22.82 -3.32
N VAL A 93 -11.23 -21.72 -3.41
CA VAL A 93 -10.25 -21.48 -4.47
C VAL A 93 -8.88 -21.37 -3.85
N LEU A 94 -7.95 -22.18 -4.36
CA LEU A 94 -6.53 -22.09 -4.06
C LEU A 94 -5.79 -21.65 -5.32
N LYS A 95 -5.07 -20.54 -5.25
CA LYS A 95 -4.23 -20.04 -6.32
C LYS A 95 -2.77 -19.99 -5.85
N GLN A 96 -1.86 -20.52 -6.67
CA GLN A 96 -0.42 -20.46 -6.45
C GLN A 96 0.24 -19.77 -7.64
N GLU A 97 1.07 -18.79 -7.35
CA GLU A 97 1.91 -18.11 -8.32
C GLU A 97 3.39 -18.33 -7.95
N ALA A 98 4.24 -18.48 -8.94
CA ALA A 98 5.67 -18.57 -8.80
C ALA A 98 6.34 -17.79 -9.95
N GLY A 99 7.52 -17.24 -9.70
CA GLY A 99 8.26 -16.46 -10.67
C GLY A 99 9.74 -16.36 -10.34
N GLU A 100 10.44 -15.49 -11.05
CA GLU A 100 11.85 -15.22 -10.83
C GLU A 100 12.09 -14.61 -9.43
N HIS A 101 13.33 -14.61 -8.99
CA HIS A 101 13.77 -14.04 -7.72
C HIS A 101 12.99 -14.58 -6.51
N GLN A 102 12.70 -15.90 -6.52
CA GLN A 102 11.95 -16.59 -5.49
C GLN A 102 10.56 -15.98 -5.23
N TYR A 103 9.98 -15.34 -6.26
CA TYR A 103 8.61 -14.87 -6.15
C TYR A 103 7.66 -16.05 -5.92
N SER A 104 6.87 -15.93 -4.88
CA SER A 104 5.83 -16.88 -4.53
C SER A 104 4.63 -16.14 -3.95
N LYS A 105 3.45 -16.46 -4.46
CA LYS A 105 2.19 -15.95 -3.89
C LYS A 105 1.18 -17.08 -3.81
N THR A 106 0.62 -17.27 -2.62
CA THR A 106 -0.46 -18.22 -2.35
C THR A 106 -1.70 -17.42 -1.95
N VAL A 107 -2.84 -17.72 -2.58
CA VAL A 107 -4.15 -17.14 -2.25
C VAL A 107 -5.12 -18.25 -1.93
N VAL A 108 -5.84 -18.10 -0.83
CA VAL A 108 -6.93 -19.00 -0.43
C VAL A 108 -8.19 -18.16 -0.30
N THR A 109 -9.25 -18.54 -1.01
CA THR A 109 -10.56 -17.90 -0.93
C THR A 109 -11.61 -18.96 -0.61
N VAL A 110 -12.45 -18.66 0.36
CA VAL A 110 -13.55 -19.53 0.82
C VAL A 110 -14.87 -18.76 0.74
N ASN A 111 -15.87 -19.38 0.14
CA ASN A 111 -17.24 -18.91 0.10
C ASN A 111 -18.15 -19.92 0.81
N THR A 112 -19.06 -19.44 1.64
CA THR A 112 -19.99 -20.29 2.36
C THR A 112 -21.16 -20.75 1.51
N GLY A 113 -21.45 -20.04 0.40
CA GLY A 113 -22.75 -20.11 -0.23
C GLY A 113 -23.83 -19.46 0.64
N LEU A 114 -25.08 -19.68 0.29
CA LEU A 114 -26.23 -19.18 1.03
C LEU A 114 -26.45 -19.97 2.31
N LEU A 115 -26.57 -19.27 3.42
CA LEU A 115 -26.86 -19.76 4.76
C LEU A 115 -28.15 -19.10 5.27
N MET A 116 -28.70 -19.59 6.38
CA MET A 116 -29.87 -19.01 7.07
C MET A 116 -31.07 -18.79 6.12
N ASP A 117 -31.48 -19.83 5.44
CA ASP A 117 -32.59 -19.82 4.46
C ASP A 117 -32.39 -18.76 3.35
N GLY A 118 -31.13 -18.65 2.87
CA GLY A 118 -30.77 -17.74 1.79
C GLY A 118 -30.52 -16.29 2.19
N LYS A 119 -30.51 -15.98 3.47
CA LYS A 119 -30.36 -14.59 3.97
C LYS A 119 -28.90 -14.16 4.15
N LEU A 120 -27.99 -15.08 4.38
CA LEU A 120 -26.57 -14.78 4.67
C LEU A 120 -25.66 -15.45 3.65
N ALA A 121 -24.71 -14.71 3.12
CA ALA A 121 -23.56 -15.25 2.38
C ALA A 121 -22.28 -14.61 2.93
N MET A 122 -21.20 -15.41 3.03
CA MET A 122 -19.91 -14.94 3.51
C MET A 122 -18.78 -15.38 2.57
N MET A 123 -17.77 -14.54 2.44
CA MET A 123 -16.52 -14.79 1.73
C MET A 123 -15.34 -14.36 2.59
N ALA A 124 -14.32 -15.20 2.65
CA ALA A 124 -13.03 -14.85 3.23
C ALA A 124 -11.91 -15.19 2.24
N SER A 125 -10.94 -14.31 2.12
CA SER A 125 -9.74 -14.53 1.32
C SER A 125 -8.51 -14.10 2.10
N ALA A 126 -7.42 -14.88 1.98
CA ALA A 126 -6.13 -14.53 2.54
C ALA A 126 -5.04 -14.88 1.55
N SER A 127 -4.00 -14.04 1.48
CA SER A 127 -2.84 -14.34 0.64
C SER A 127 -1.52 -14.01 1.34
N ARG A 128 -0.47 -14.69 0.90
CA ARG A 128 0.92 -14.42 1.25
C ARG A 128 1.74 -14.28 -0.01
N ARG A 129 2.50 -13.18 -0.11
CA ARG A 129 3.49 -12.94 -1.15
C ARG A 129 4.86 -12.78 -0.53
N THR A 130 5.86 -13.44 -1.14
CA THR A 130 7.29 -13.24 -0.84
C THR A 130 8.08 -13.14 -2.13
N ALA A 131 9.15 -12.36 -2.13
CA ALA A 131 10.12 -12.28 -3.21
C ALA A 131 11.44 -11.74 -2.67
N ASP A 132 12.59 -12.18 -3.25
CA ASP A 132 13.90 -11.67 -2.84
C ASP A 132 14.20 -10.30 -3.44
N LYS A 133 13.76 -10.05 -4.66
CA LYS A 133 13.82 -8.73 -5.31
C LYS A 133 12.76 -8.62 -6.40
N LEU A 134 12.42 -7.40 -6.78
CA LEU A 134 11.63 -7.12 -7.99
C LEU A 134 12.54 -7.17 -9.22
N PHE A 135 13.48 -6.23 -9.32
CA PHE A 135 14.53 -6.17 -10.34
C PHE A 135 15.87 -5.70 -9.73
N ALA A 136 15.89 -4.72 -8.85
CA ALA A 136 17.09 -4.17 -8.22
C ALA A 136 17.40 -4.86 -6.88
N VAL A 137 18.67 -4.86 -6.51
CA VAL A 137 19.12 -5.37 -5.21
C VAL A 137 18.35 -4.70 -4.08
N GLY A 138 17.93 -5.51 -3.11
CA GLY A 138 17.23 -5.02 -1.92
C GLY A 138 15.75 -4.66 -2.11
N THR A 139 15.16 -4.86 -3.29
CA THR A 139 13.71 -4.64 -3.53
C THR A 139 12.90 -5.91 -3.23
N TYR A 140 13.13 -6.51 -2.06
CA TYR A 140 12.39 -7.69 -1.60
C TYR A 140 10.94 -7.37 -1.24
N SER A 141 10.10 -8.39 -1.11
CA SER A 141 8.73 -8.28 -0.63
C SER A 141 8.40 -9.34 0.41
N ASP A 142 7.68 -8.92 1.45
CA ASP A 142 7.02 -9.78 2.42
C ASP A 142 5.65 -9.15 2.74
N ALA A 143 4.61 -9.67 2.10
CA ALA A 143 3.27 -9.11 2.20
C ALA A 143 2.22 -10.18 2.49
N TRP A 144 1.29 -9.82 3.36
CA TRP A 144 0.05 -10.55 3.57
C TRP A 144 -1.12 -9.73 3.05
N SER A 145 -2.19 -10.39 2.71
CA SER A 145 -3.46 -9.72 2.42
C SER A 145 -4.60 -10.51 3.05
N TYR A 146 -5.65 -9.82 3.43
CA TYR A 146 -6.87 -10.45 3.90
C TYR A 146 -8.09 -9.67 3.44
N TYR A 147 -9.16 -10.40 3.22
CA TYR A 147 -10.47 -9.88 2.85
C TYR A 147 -11.56 -10.69 3.53
N PHE A 148 -12.58 -10.02 4.01
CA PHE A 148 -13.80 -10.63 4.51
C PHE A 148 -15.00 -9.84 4.03
N ASN A 149 -16.02 -10.52 3.52
CA ASN A 149 -17.32 -9.95 3.17
C ASN A 149 -18.42 -10.83 3.76
N ALA A 150 -19.42 -10.19 4.35
CA ALA A 150 -20.63 -10.84 4.80
C ALA A 150 -21.83 -9.99 4.38
N SER A 151 -22.73 -10.57 3.59
CA SER A 151 -23.97 -9.93 3.12
C SER A 151 -25.17 -10.61 3.78
N TYR A 152 -25.97 -9.82 4.48
CA TYR A 152 -27.13 -10.28 5.23
C TYR A 152 -28.41 -9.54 4.78
N SER A 153 -29.37 -10.27 4.23
CA SER A 153 -30.70 -9.76 3.90
C SER A 153 -31.57 -9.78 5.16
N VAL A 154 -31.79 -8.63 5.77
CA VAL A 154 -32.65 -8.48 6.94
C VAL A 154 -34.08 -8.82 6.57
N ASN A 155 -34.54 -8.26 5.45
CA ASN A 155 -35.80 -8.52 4.78
C ASN A 155 -35.68 -8.17 3.29
N ASN A 156 -36.79 -8.13 2.54
CA ASN A 156 -36.76 -7.86 1.10
C ASN A 156 -36.26 -6.44 0.76
N ASP A 157 -36.42 -5.50 1.67
CA ASP A 157 -36.10 -4.09 1.44
C ASP A 157 -34.80 -3.66 2.09
N ASN A 158 -34.24 -4.47 2.98
CA ASN A 158 -33.04 -4.10 3.74
C ASN A 158 -31.97 -5.17 3.69
N ARG A 159 -30.77 -4.75 3.28
CA ARG A 159 -29.56 -5.57 3.26
C ARG A 159 -28.43 -4.86 3.98
N LEU A 160 -27.76 -5.59 4.84
CA LEU A 160 -26.52 -5.18 5.48
C LEU A 160 -25.34 -5.89 4.82
N GLU A 161 -24.24 -5.18 4.65
CA GLU A 161 -23.01 -5.76 4.15
C GLU A 161 -21.83 -5.29 5.00
N PHE A 162 -21.11 -6.24 5.55
CA PHE A 162 -19.88 -5.98 6.29
C PHE A 162 -18.69 -6.35 5.42
N ILE A 163 -17.72 -5.45 5.30
CA ILE A 163 -16.47 -5.63 4.55
C ILE A 163 -15.31 -5.29 5.44
N ALA A 164 -14.29 -6.14 5.47
CA ALA A 164 -13.01 -5.86 6.09
C ALA A 164 -11.88 -6.31 5.16
N LEU A 165 -10.91 -5.46 4.93
CA LEU A 165 -9.75 -5.78 4.09
C LEU A 165 -8.50 -5.05 4.56
N GLY A 166 -7.34 -5.59 4.20
CA GLY A 166 -6.05 -4.98 4.48
C GLY A 166 -4.90 -5.77 3.91
N SER A 167 -3.76 -5.09 3.77
CA SER A 167 -2.54 -5.63 3.18
C SER A 167 -1.32 -5.24 4.02
N PRO A 168 -1.09 -5.89 5.19
CA PRO A 168 0.14 -5.67 5.92
C PRO A 168 1.34 -6.11 5.06
N GLN A 169 2.26 -5.19 4.84
CA GLN A 169 3.39 -5.40 3.95
C GLN A 169 4.69 -4.83 4.52
N PHE A 170 5.80 -5.42 4.06
CA PHE A 170 7.15 -4.96 4.27
C PHE A 170 7.94 -5.20 3.00
N HIS A 171 8.51 -4.14 2.41
CA HIS A 171 9.29 -4.26 1.18
C HIS A 171 10.45 -3.29 1.14
N GLY A 172 11.47 -3.64 0.36
CA GLY A 172 12.58 -2.76 0.05
C GLY A 172 12.33 -1.98 -1.23
N GLN A 173 12.92 -0.78 -1.29
CA GLN A 173 12.70 0.17 -2.38
C GLN A 173 14.01 0.58 -3.05
N ASN A 174 13.94 0.88 -4.35
CA ASN A 174 14.92 1.64 -5.10
C ASN A 174 14.31 2.97 -5.51
N PHE A 175 14.25 3.91 -4.57
CA PHE A 175 13.42 5.10 -4.61
C PHE A 175 14.01 6.27 -5.44
N TRP A 176 15.26 6.18 -5.88
CA TRP A 176 15.93 7.28 -6.54
C TRP A 176 16.01 7.09 -8.05
N ASN A 177 15.78 8.17 -8.77
CA ASN A 177 16.00 8.20 -10.20
C ASN A 177 17.51 8.15 -10.47
N ASN A 178 17.98 7.02 -10.95
CA ASN A 178 19.34 6.85 -11.42
C ASN A 178 19.42 7.16 -12.92
N ARG A 179 20.61 7.51 -13.40
CA ARG A 179 20.82 7.67 -14.84
C ARG A 179 20.80 6.32 -15.53
N ILE A 180 20.26 6.24 -16.76
CA ILE A 180 20.24 5.01 -17.54
C ILE A 180 21.65 4.43 -17.72
N SER A 181 22.68 5.29 -17.86
CA SER A 181 24.08 4.87 -17.97
C SER A 181 24.59 4.15 -16.72
N ASN A 182 23.99 4.35 -15.54
CA ASN A 182 24.37 3.58 -14.35
C ASN A 182 23.87 2.13 -14.41
N TYR A 183 22.87 1.86 -15.23
CA TYR A 183 22.33 0.52 -15.44
C TYR A 183 22.98 -0.18 -16.64
N SER A 184 23.10 0.53 -17.78
CA SER A 184 23.68 -0.01 -19.01
C SER A 184 24.14 1.11 -19.95
N HIS A 185 25.40 1.08 -20.37
CA HIS A 185 25.92 1.97 -21.39
C HIS A 185 25.29 1.69 -22.77
N GLU A 186 25.02 0.43 -23.06
CA GLU A 186 24.36 0.03 -24.31
C GLU A 186 22.96 0.69 -24.43
N LEU A 187 22.10 0.51 -23.41
CA LEU A 187 20.79 1.14 -23.38
C LEU A 187 20.86 2.67 -23.38
N ALA A 188 21.86 3.25 -22.68
CA ALA A 188 22.05 4.70 -22.69
C ALA A 188 22.34 5.23 -24.10
N ARG A 189 23.20 4.56 -24.86
CA ARG A 189 23.51 4.92 -26.26
C ARG A 189 22.29 4.76 -27.18
N GLU A 190 21.54 3.66 -27.04
CA GLU A 190 20.32 3.44 -27.79
C GLU A 190 19.29 4.57 -27.55
N MET A 191 19.26 5.12 -26.32
CA MET A 191 18.42 6.25 -25.95
C MET A 191 19.00 7.62 -26.31
N GLY A 192 20.16 7.67 -26.98
CA GLY A 192 20.78 8.90 -27.48
C GLY A 192 21.61 9.66 -26.44
N VAL A 193 22.05 9.03 -25.35
CA VAL A 193 23.00 9.64 -24.39
C VAL A 193 24.37 9.74 -25.05
N ALA A 194 24.98 10.94 -25.02
CA ALA A 194 26.31 11.17 -25.58
C ALA A 194 27.41 10.49 -24.74
N GLU A 195 28.53 10.10 -25.37
CA GLU A 195 29.63 9.39 -24.69
C GLU A 195 30.18 10.18 -23.49
N GLU A 196 30.29 11.49 -23.60
CA GLU A 196 30.75 12.38 -22.52
C GLU A 196 29.82 12.49 -21.33
N ASP A 197 28.53 12.11 -21.52
CA ASP A 197 27.51 12.13 -20.47
C ASP A 197 27.31 10.76 -19.80
N LEU A 198 27.96 9.72 -20.29
CA LEU A 198 27.93 8.42 -19.64
C LEU A 198 28.57 8.50 -18.24
N ARG A 199 27.96 7.81 -17.30
CA ARG A 199 28.45 7.62 -15.92
C ARG A 199 28.87 6.18 -15.74
N ASP A 200 29.52 5.87 -14.63
CA ASP A 200 29.92 4.50 -14.30
C ASP A 200 28.72 3.54 -14.43
N GLU A 201 28.95 2.41 -15.09
CA GLU A 201 27.98 1.34 -15.23
C GLU A 201 28.09 0.37 -14.07
N TYR A 202 26.97 0.08 -13.40
CA TYR A 202 26.90 -0.79 -12.23
C TYR A 202 26.05 -2.05 -12.48
N GLY A 203 25.29 -2.08 -13.57
CA GLY A 203 24.44 -3.21 -13.94
C GLY A 203 22.95 -2.97 -13.76
N LEU A 204 22.14 -3.86 -14.37
CA LEU A 204 20.68 -3.70 -14.44
C LEU A 204 19.98 -3.81 -13.09
N ASP A 205 20.57 -4.49 -12.12
CA ASP A 205 20.01 -4.63 -10.78
C ASP A 205 20.57 -3.61 -9.76
N TYR A 206 21.19 -2.56 -10.25
CA TYR A 206 21.79 -1.51 -9.43
C TYR A 206 20.77 -0.81 -8.54
N ASN A 207 21.11 -0.75 -7.24
CA ASN A 207 20.42 0.07 -6.24
C ASN A 207 21.47 0.77 -5.38
N PRO A 208 21.65 2.09 -5.49
CA PRO A 208 22.70 2.80 -4.76
C PRO A 208 22.53 2.77 -3.24
N ARG A 209 21.35 2.37 -2.75
CA ARG A 209 20.99 2.40 -1.33
C ARG A 209 20.96 1.03 -0.67
N ALA A 210 21.23 -0.04 -1.45
CA ALA A 210 21.29 -1.39 -0.96
C ALA A 210 22.63 -2.03 -1.30
N ASP A 211 23.19 -2.81 -0.38
CA ASP A 211 24.37 -3.60 -0.63
C ASP A 211 24.42 -4.84 0.27
N TYR A 212 25.22 -5.81 -0.15
CA TYR A 212 25.51 -7.00 0.62
C TYR A 212 26.64 -6.70 1.62
N LEU A 213 26.58 -7.35 2.77
CA LEU A 213 27.59 -7.27 3.80
C LEU A 213 28.60 -8.41 3.64
N GLU A 214 29.89 -8.10 3.78
CA GLU A 214 30.95 -9.10 3.87
C GLU A 214 30.80 -9.96 5.12
N THR A 215 30.41 -9.32 6.24
CA THR A 215 30.13 -10.00 7.51
C THR A 215 28.68 -9.79 7.91
N PRO A 216 27.92 -10.88 8.18
CA PRO A 216 26.53 -10.75 8.61
C PRO A 216 26.38 -9.88 9.86
N TYR A 217 25.52 -8.87 9.79
CA TYR A 217 25.23 -7.99 10.92
C TYR A 217 24.32 -8.67 11.93
N THR A 218 24.76 -8.73 13.18
CA THR A 218 24.05 -9.35 14.31
C THR A 218 23.84 -8.41 15.49
N GLY A 219 23.96 -7.11 15.26
CA GLY A 219 23.84 -6.08 16.30
C GLY A 219 22.44 -5.94 16.89
N LYS A 220 22.25 -4.87 17.62
CA LYS A 220 20.98 -4.54 18.26
C LYS A 220 20.13 -3.63 17.37
N ARG A 221 18.83 -3.80 17.44
CA ARG A 221 17.85 -2.88 16.83
C ARG A 221 16.79 -2.46 17.83
N ALA A 222 16.30 -1.23 17.72
CA ALA A 222 15.08 -0.83 18.39
C ALA A 222 13.86 -1.39 17.64
N VAL A 223 12.99 -2.05 18.36
CA VAL A 223 11.71 -2.53 17.85
C VAL A 223 10.60 -1.77 18.54
N ALA A 224 9.77 -1.12 17.75
CA ALA A 224 8.54 -0.52 18.23
C ALA A 224 7.41 -1.53 18.14
N SER A 225 6.56 -1.55 19.15
CA SER A 225 5.30 -2.27 19.16
C SER A 225 4.21 -1.37 19.70
N TRP A 226 3.10 -1.30 19.00
CA TRP A 226 1.92 -0.62 19.51
C TRP A 226 1.12 -1.57 20.41
N VAL A 227 0.69 -1.05 21.56
CA VAL A 227 -0.15 -1.78 22.51
C VAL A 227 -1.42 -0.99 22.72
N PRO A 228 -2.62 -1.59 22.55
CA PRO A 228 -3.87 -0.91 22.82
C PRO A 228 -3.89 -0.31 24.22
N PHE A 229 -4.29 0.95 24.34
CA PHE A 229 -4.38 1.76 25.57
C PHE A 229 -3.06 2.17 26.22
N ASP A 230 -1.91 1.62 25.76
CA ASP A 230 -0.57 1.92 26.30
C ASP A 230 0.33 2.64 25.26
N GLY A 231 -0.11 2.68 23.99
CA GLY A 231 0.61 3.34 22.91
C GLY A 231 1.86 2.58 22.45
N TRP A 232 2.86 3.32 22.00
CA TRP A 232 4.08 2.74 21.44
C TRP A 232 5.09 2.38 22.50
N ASN A 233 5.41 1.10 22.56
CA ASN A 233 6.49 0.55 23.39
C ASN A 233 7.72 0.26 22.54
N TYR A 234 8.88 0.68 23.04
CA TYR A 234 10.17 0.47 22.39
C TYR A 234 10.97 -0.55 23.17
N LYS A 235 11.40 -1.61 22.48
CA LYS A 235 12.30 -2.61 23.05
C LYS A 235 13.52 -2.77 22.17
N VAL A 236 14.70 -2.82 22.79
CA VAL A 236 15.91 -3.23 22.09
C VAL A 236 15.91 -4.74 21.98
N ARG A 237 16.05 -5.26 20.77
CA ARG A 237 16.14 -6.69 20.49
C ARG A 237 17.37 -6.97 19.65
N ASP A 238 17.84 -8.22 19.69
CA ASP A 238 18.87 -8.65 18.79
C ASP A 238 18.35 -8.63 17.34
N GLN A 239 19.17 -8.11 16.45
CA GLN A 239 18.92 -8.17 15.01
C GLN A 239 19.09 -9.63 14.58
N ARG A 240 18.18 -10.13 13.77
CA ARG A 240 18.46 -11.36 13.02
C ARG A 240 19.67 -11.11 12.13
N SER A 241 20.54 -12.11 12.01
CA SER A 241 21.64 -12.04 11.08
C SER A 241 21.12 -11.64 9.69
N THR A 242 21.70 -10.59 9.12
CA THR A 242 21.39 -10.15 7.77
C THR A 242 22.67 -10.00 6.99
N THR A 243 22.63 -10.42 5.74
CA THR A 243 23.73 -10.32 4.77
C THR A 243 23.50 -9.22 3.75
N MET A 244 22.38 -8.51 3.84
CA MET A 244 22.04 -7.41 2.94
C MET A 244 21.32 -6.31 3.75
N ILE A 245 21.68 -5.07 3.48
CA ILE A 245 21.02 -3.88 4.01
C ILE A 245 20.52 -3.05 2.84
N ASN A 246 19.24 -2.64 2.91
CA ASN A 246 18.71 -1.58 2.10
C ASN A 246 18.32 -0.41 3.04
N GLU A 247 18.83 0.79 2.78
CA GLU A 247 18.50 1.99 3.56
C GLU A 247 17.02 2.38 3.40
N ARG A 248 16.37 1.94 2.30
CA ARG A 248 14.99 2.27 1.95
C ARG A 248 14.09 1.05 2.06
N ASN A 249 13.37 0.99 3.17
CA ASN A 249 12.34 0.00 3.40
C ASN A 249 11.04 0.73 3.69
N ASN A 250 9.94 0.17 3.21
CA ASN A 250 8.59 0.58 3.57
C ASN A 250 7.89 -0.56 4.30
N TYR A 251 7.13 -0.23 5.33
CA TYR A 251 6.27 -1.16 6.04
C TYR A 251 4.99 -0.43 6.41
N PHE A 252 3.87 -1.01 6.07
CA PHE A 252 2.58 -0.39 6.35
C PHE A 252 1.47 -1.44 6.49
N HIS A 253 0.48 -1.11 7.30
CA HIS A 253 -0.79 -1.81 7.37
C HIS A 253 -1.91 -0.77 7.49
N LYS A 254 -2.74 -0.69 6.46
CA LYS A 254 -3.87 0.25 6.37
C LYS A 254 -5.18 -0.52 6.14
N PRO A 255 -5.79 -1.10 7.21
CA PRO A 255 -7.05 -1.80 7.08
C PRO A 255 -8.20 -0.84 6.76
N ILE A 256 -9.21 -1.36 6.06
CA ILE A 256 -10.53 -0.78 5.94
C ILE A 256 -11.55 -1.72 6.53
N VAL A 257 -12.49 -1.15 7.27
CA VAL A 257 -13.72 -1.81 7.72
C VAL A 257 -14.90 -0.95 7.28
N GLN A 258 -15.88 -1.57 6.63
CA GLN A 258 -17.09 -0.92 6.15
C GLN A 258 -18.31 -1.69 6.63
N LEU A 259 -19.34 -0.95 7.03
CA LEU A 259 -20.69 -1.47 7.24
C LEU A 259 -21.61 -0.69 6.32
N ASN A 260 -22.12 -1.36 5.31
CA ASN A 260 -23.02 -0.80 4.32
C ASN A 260 -24.44 -1.23 4.63
N TRP A 261 -25.35 -0.29 4.57
CA TRP A 261 -26.79 -0.53 4.67
C TRP A 261 -27.46 -0.05 3.39
N TYR A 262 -28.10 -0.98 2.70
CA TYR A 262 -28.92 -0.72 1.52
C TYR A 262 -30.37 -0.91 1.89
N SER A 263 -31.20 0.07 1.57
CA SER A 263 -32.62 0.07 1.92
C SER A 263 -33.47 0.61 0.78
N ASN A 264 -34.55 -0.10 0.46
CA ASN A 264 -35.67 0.42 -0.30
C ASN A 264 -36.67 1.01 0.73
N LEU A 265 -36.71 2.33 0.82
CA LEU A 265 -37.59 3.02 1.80
C LEU A 265 -39.05 2.96 1.36
N ASP A 266 -39.26 3.05 0.06
CA ASP A 266 -40.52 2.83 -0.64
C ASP A 266 -40.26 2.43 -2.10
N GLU A 267 -41.34 2.25 -2.92
CA GLU A 267 -41.22 1.83 -4.33
C GLU A 267 -40.42 2.81 -5.21
N SER A 268 -40.31 4.08 -4.79
CA SER A 268 -39.63 5.16 -5.53
C SER A 268 -38.38 5.68 -4.86
N THR A 269 -38.05 5.21 -3.66
CA THR A 269 -36.96 5.76 -2.84
C THR A 269 -35.99 4.68 -2.38
N THR A 270 -34.71 4.81 -2.77
CA THR A 270 -33.64 3.94 -2.30
C THR A 270 -32.64 4.72 -1.47
N MET A 271 -32.00 4.07 -0.52
CA MET A 271 -30.95 4.63 0.31
C MET A 271 -29.78 3.65 0.44
N ALA A 272 -28.55 4.16 0.30
CA ALA A 272 -27.33 3.45 0.61
C ALA A 272 -26.52 4.27 1.61
N THR A 273 -26.21 3.67 2.76
CA THR A 273 -25.40 4.30 3.80
C THR A 273 -24.20 3.41 4.12
N SER A 274 -23.02 4.00 4.14
CA SER A 274 -21.76 3.33 4.50
C SER A 274 -21.15 4.01 5.71
N PHE A 275 -20.90 3.23 6.75
CA PHE A 275 -20.03 3.60 7.87
C PHE A 275 -18.67 2.97 7.61
N TYR A 276 -17.58 3.73 7.75
CA TYR A 276 -16.27 3.17 7.52
C TYR A 276 -15.23 3.66 8.51
N TYR A 277 -14.26 2.79 8.72
CA TYR A 277 -13.02 3.06 9.42
C TYR A 277 -11.85 2.62 8.55
N SER A 278 -10.83 3.48 8.43
CA SER A 278 -9.54 3.08 7.88
C SER A 278 -8.45 3.45 8.88
N GLY A 279 -7.81 2.45 9.46
CA GLY A 279 -6.61 2.64 10.25
C GLY A 279 -5.37 2.57 9.36
N GLY A 280 -4.26 3.15 9.78
CA GLY A 280 -3.00 3.04 9.07
C GLY A 280 -1.83 3.20 10.03
N GLU A 281 -0.99 2.19 10.11
CA GLU A 281 0.22 2.20 10.93
C GLU A 281 1.40 1.72 10.11
N GLY A 282 2.46 2.49 10.11
CA GLY A 282 3.64 2.13 9.36
C GLY A 282 4.64 3.25 9.22
N GLY A 283 5.48 3.10 8.20
CA GLY A 283 6.51 4.09 7.91
C GLY A 283 7.53 3.61 6.90
N GLY A 284 8.56 4.41 6.75
CA GLY A 284 9.69 4.12 5.89
C GLY A 284 11.02 4.34 6.58
N SER A 285 12.06 3.63 6.13
CA SER A 285 13.41 3.84 6.62
C SER A 285 14.20 4.79 5.72
N GLY A 286 15.28 5.33 6.27
CA GLY A 286 16.23 6.17 5.57
C GLY A 286 17.47 6.39 6.42
N SER A 287 18.51 6.97 5.83
CA SER A 287 19.72 7.33 6.55
C SER A 287 19.49 8.53 7.48
N ALA A 288 20.21 8.53 8.60
CA ALA A 288 20.44 9.68 9.43
C ALA A 288 21.94 9.80 9.70
N GLY A 289 22.49 11.00 9.57
CA GLY A 289 23.93 11.21 9.59
C GLY A 289 24.61 10.73 8.29
N SER A 290 25.87 10.31 8.40
CA SER A 290 26.71 9.97 7.27
C SER A 290 26.87 8.45 7.11
N ILE A 291 26.20 7.87 6.11
CA ILE A 291 26.48 6.52 5.61
C ILE A 291 27.53 6.63 4.51
N LEU A 292 28.60 5.85 4.55
CA LEU A 292 29.67 5.89 3.57
C LEU A 292 29.21 5.36 2.21
N TRP A 293 29.96 5.74 1.17
CA TRP A 293 29.80 5.26 -0.19
C TRP A 293 30.98 4.38 -0.55
N GLY A 294 30.69 3.24 -1.15
CA GLY A 294 31.71 2.38 -1.75
C GLY A 294 32.12 2.83 -3.14
N SER A 295 33.22 2.29 -3.63
CA SER A 295 33.72 2.52 -5.00
C SER A 295 32.81 1.86 -6.06
N ASN A 296 31.99 0.93 -5.67
CA ASN A 296 30.98 0.25 -6.50
C ASN A 296 29.70 1.07 -6.72
N GLY A 297 29.67 2.33 -6.28
CA GLY A 297 28.51 3.21 -6.44
C GLY A 297 27.37 2.96 -5.46
N THR A 298 27.49 1.99 -4.54
CA THR A 298 26.50 1.68 -3.52
C THR A 298 26.90 2.21 -2.14
N ARG A 299 26.00 2.12 -1.17
CA ARG A 299 26.34 2.36 0.25
C ARG A 299 27.30 1.31 0.75
N ASP A 300 28.39 1.75 1.40
CA ASP A 300 29.34 0.88 2.10
C ASP A 300 28.90 0.74 3.57
N TYR A 301 28.11 -0.28 3.84
CA TYR A 301 27.61 -0.55 5.19
C TYR A 301 28.69 -1.18 6.07
N ASP A 302 29.60 -2.02 5.53
CA ASP A 302 30.69 -2.63 6.30
C ASP A 302 31.65 -1.54 6.81
N ALA A 303 32.10 -0.64 5.96
CA ALA A 303 32.94 0.49 6.37
C ALA A 303 32.20 1.45 7.31
N THR A 304 30.88 1.66 7.11
CA THR A 304 30.07 2.49 8.01
C THR A 304 29.99 1.87 9.41
N ILE A 305 29.73 0.58 9.50
CA ILE A 305 29.70 -0.17 10.77
C ILE A 305 31.07 -0.14 11.45
N ALA A 306 32.14 -0.45 10.71
CA ALA A 306 33.49 -0.42 11.21
C ALA A 306 33.87 0.97 11.74
N ARG A 307 33.56 2.04 11.00
CA ARG A 307 33.78 3.42 11.45
C ARG A 307 32.97 3.73 12.72
N ASN A 308 31.71 3.40 12.76
CA ASN A 308 30.87 3.65 13.94
C ASN A 308 31.41 2.92 15.19
N MET A 309 32.01 1.75 15.00
CA MET A 309 32.63 0.99 16.10
C MET A 309 33.99 1.57 16.52
N SER A 310 34.80 2.08 15.56
CA SER A 310 36.14 2.63 15.82
C SER A 310 36.10 4.06 16.35
N ASP A 311 35.18 4.88 15.83
CA ASP A 311 34.98 6.29 16.21
C ASP A 311 34.03 6.45 17.41
N ALA A 312 33.56 5.33 17.94
CA ALA A 312 32.68 5.29 19.09
C ALA A 312 33.38 5.93 20.29
N GLN A 313 32.99 7.15 20.61
CA GLN A 313 33.47 7.86 21.79
C GLN A 313 32.46 7.68 22.91
N TRP A 314 33.00 7.36 24.09
CA TRP A 314 32.22 7.34 25.30
C TRP A 314 31.92 8.78 25.70
N LYS A 315 30.65 9.21 25.59
CA LYS A 315 30.24 10.56 25.91
C LYS A 315 29.29 10.58 27.11
N ASP A 316 29.77 11.14 28.20
CA ASP A 316 28.99 11.44 29.41
C ASP A 316 28.12 10.29 29.94
N GLY A 317 28.59 9.06 29.86
CA GLY A 317 27.87 7.88 30.36
C GLY A 317 26.71 7.38 29.51
N TYR A 318 26.42 8.01 28.35
CA TYR A 318 25.33 7.63 27.45
C TYR A 318 25.72 6.62 26.36
N GLY A 319 26.95 6.18 26.30
CA GLY A 319 27.43 5.21 25.34
C GLY A 319 28.06 5.84 24.10
N TYR A 320 28.19 5.04 23.05
CA TYR A 320 28.91 5.40 21.85
C TYR A 320 28.08 6.28 20.91
N GLU A 321 28.71 7.27 20.30
CA GLU A 321 28.11 8.13 19.30
C GLU A 321 28.34 7.57 17.89
N SER A 322 27.27 7.16 17.20
CA SER A 322 27.34 6.69 15.83
C SER A 322 27.18 7.84 14.84
N ARG A 323 28.06 7.94 13.83
CA ARG A 323 28.03 9.00 12.81
C ARG A 323 27.01 8.75 11.70
N GLY A 324 26.62 7.50 11.48
CA GLY A 324 25.62 7.12 10.49
C GLY A 324 24.78 5.96 10.99
N VAL A 325 23.46 6.13 10.96
CA VAL A 325 22.49 5.15 11.38
C VAL A 325 21.31 5.10 10.38
N LEU A 326 20.57 4.00 10.39
CA LEU A 326 19.27 3.95 9.74
C LEU A 326 18.19 4.36 10.73
N ARG A 327 17.31 5.27 10.31
CA ARG A 327 16.13 5.71 11.06
C ARG A 327 14.87 5.15 10.42
N GLY A 328 13.87 4.88 11.23
CA GLY A 328 12.49 4.65 10.77
C GLY A 328 11.64 5.88 11.02
N SER A 329 11.04 6.43 9.96
CA SER A 329 9.97 7.42 10.08
C SER A 329 8.65 6.68 10.25
N ARG A 330 7.75 7.21 11.08
CA ARG A 330 6.42 6.66 11.27
C ARG A 330 5.40 7.62 10.73
N ASN A 331 4.35 7.07 10.13
CA ASN A 331 3.23 7.82 9.61
C ASN A 331 1.97 7.01 9.94
N ASN A 332 1.30 7.35 11.04
CA ASN A 332 0.07 6.68 11.41
C ASN A 332 -1.12 7.56 11.03
N GLN A 333 -2.16 6.92 10.47
CA GLN A 333 -3.35 7.64 10.05
C GLN A 333 -4.60 6.85 10.40
N TYR A 334 -5.61 7.55 10.90
CA TYR A 334 -6.89 6.97 11.25
C TYR A 334 -7.99 7.83 10.65
N THR A 335 -8.89 7.24 9.89
CA THR A 335 -10.02 7.92 9.26
C THR A 335 -11.31 7.23 9.64
N TYR A 336 -12.30 8.03 10.01
CA TYR A 336 -13.67 7.58 10.28
C TYR A 336 -14.61 8.38 9.39
N GLY A 337 -15.61 7.74 8.84
CA GLY A 337 -16.57 8.43 8.01
C GLY A 337 -17.92 7.74 7.93
N ILE A 338 -18.88 8.56 7.50
CA ILE A 338 -20.20 8.13 7.11
C ILE A 338 -20.52 8.77 5.77
N MET A 339 -20.97 7.94 4.84
CA MET A 339 -21.49 8.37 3.55
C MET A 339 -22.91 7.85 3.42
N SER A 340 -23.82 8.70 2.98
CA SER A 340 -25.20 8.30 2.71
C SER A 340 -25.69 8.93 1.42
N ARG A 341 -26.37 8.15 0.60
CA ARG A 341 -26.97 8.59 -0.64
C ARG A 341 -28.40 8.10 -0.68
N MET A 342 -29.31 9.01 -0.94
CA MET A 342 -30.72 8.73 -1.18
C MET A 342 -31.07 9.13 -2.62
N GLU A 343 -31.73 8.25 -3.33
CA GLU A 343 -32.30 8.49 -4.64
C GLU A 343 -33.80 8.37 -4.57
N LYS A 344 -34.47 9.34 -5.15
CA LYS A 344 -35.95 9.37 -5.21
C LYS A 344 -36.42 9.67 -6.63
N GLU A 345 -37.23 8.81 -7.16
CA GLU A 345 -38.01 9.08 -8.38
C GLU A 345 -39.19 9.97 -8.02
N MET A 346 -39.10 11.24 -8.44
CA MET A 346 -40.15 12.23 -8.16
C MET A 346 -41.31 12.13 -9.14
N THR A 347 -41.01 11.79 -10.40
CA THR A 347 -41.94 11.50 -11.50
C THR A 347 -41.24 10.54 -12.46
N ASP A 348 -41.92 10.01 -13.46
CA ASP A 348 -41.36 9.15 -14.51
C ASP A 348 -40.19 9.75 -15.27
N THR A 349 -39.97 11.07 -15.18
CA THR A 349 -38.90 11.80 -15.91
C THR A 349 -37.99 12.61 -15.01
N VAL A 350 -38.25 12.68 -13.72
CA VAL A 350 -37.49 13.48 -12.77
C VAL A 350 -37.05 12.61 -11.59
N SER A 351 -35.76 12.52 -11.36
CA SER A 351 -35.20 11.91 -10.16
C SER A 351 -34.42 12.95 -9.36
N MET A 352 -34.38 12.75 -8.05
CA MET A 352 -33.60 13.55 -7.11
C MET A 352 -32.58 12.65 -6.41
N THR A 353 -31.34 13.08 -6.34
CA THR A 353 -30.30 12.45 -5.54
C THR A 353 -29.82 13.41 -4.46
N VAL A 354 -29.78 12.94 -3.22
CA VAL A 354 -29.23 13.69 -2.07
C VAL A 354 -28.11 12.85 -1.46
N GLY A 355 -26.96 13.47 -1.23
CA GLY A 355 -25.80 12.81 -0.64
C GLY A 355 -25.29 13.54 0.60
N LEU A 356 -24.76 12.77 1.55
CA LEU A 356 -24.03 13.23 2.72
C LEU A 356 -22.68 12.49 2.78
N ASP A 357 -21.60 13.23 2.93
CA ASP A 357 -20.27 12.69 3.24
C ASP A 357 -19.68 13.48 4.42
N VAL A 358 -19.48 12.78 5.53
CA VAL A 358 -18.84 13.33 6.72
C VAL A 358 -17.68 12.42 7.11
N ARG A 359 -16.48 12.98 7.22
CA ARG A 359 -15.28 12.24 7.59
C ARG A 359 -14.36 13.07 8.47
N THR A 360 -13.61 12.38 9.31
CA THR A 360 -12.55 12.95 10.13
C THR A 360 -11.32 12.07 10.08
N ALA A 361 -10.15 12.67 10.20
CA ALA A 361 -8.90 11.96 10.21
C ALA A 361 -7.99 12.46 11.34
N LYS A 362 -7.15 11.55 11.83
CA LYS A 362 -6.02 11.84 12.73
C LYS A 362 -4.76 11.34 12.05
N VAL A 363 -3.74 12.19 11.99
CA VAL A 363 -2.40 11.87 11.46
C VAL A 363 -1.39 12.03 12.57
N GLU A 364 -0.44 11.09 12.68
CA GLU A 364 0.63 11.07 13.69
C GLU A 364 1.97 10.74 13.02
N HIS A 365 3.02 11.53 13.32
CA HIS A 365 4.39 11.37 12.82
C HIS A 365 5.36 11.10 13.95
#